data_3ccfb72d1438060a5753052c8b5ca4bb
#
_entry.id   3ccfb72d1438060a5753052c8b5ca4bb
#
_cell.length_a   1.000
_cell.length_b   1.000
_cell.length_c   1.000
_cell.angle_alpha   90.00
_cell.angle_beta   90.00
_cell.angle_gamma   90.00
#
_symmetry.space_group_name_H-M   'P 1'
#
loop_
_entity.id
_entity.type
_entity.pdbx_description
1 polymer ?
#
loop_
_entity_poly.entity_id
_entity_poly.type
_entity_poly.pdbx_seq_one_letter_code
_entity_poly.pdbx_strand_id
1 'polypeptide(L)'
;MSIEKLEDGRWFLDIEPVKGKRFRRKFKTKNEAIRFEDQIRAKLVTGEIWNTPQSDKRKLSELIDLWYGHHGIHLADPERRKRSLIALCNALGDPVAKNLTPAQYLNYRQIRAQDGVSAKTLNNELGYLNALYGYLWQTDQIKYQSPLIKVKPIRVKERELSYLTTEQCQELLSVIQAAKNPCLYLIVRVCLQTGARWSEAEKLTPSQIGKSRLTFLDTKSGKNRTVPITQKLEDDLRIHSTGNYRLFSTSISAFRRLLEKCSFKLPKGQAAHALRHTYASHFMMNGGDILTLQRILGHSSINLTMRYSHLSPDHLLEAVKFRPAVDD
;
A
#
# COMPACT_ATOMS: atom_id res chain seq x y z
N MET A 1 -38.49 -25.03 -34.97
CA MET A 1 -37.72 -23.89 -35.51
C MET A 1 -38.68 -22.94 -36.13
N SER A 2 -38.78 -21.73 -35.60
CA SER A 2 -39.66 -20.72 -36.22
C SER A 2 -38.96 -19.37 -36.17
N ILE A 3 -38.96 -18.69 -37.32
CA ILE A 3 -38.74 -17.26 -37.42
C ILE A 3 -40.11 -16.64 -37.71
N GLU A 4 -40.64 -15.92 -36.74
CA GLU A 4 -41.98 -15.36 -36.80
C GLU A 4 -41.94 -13.83 -36.74
N LYS A 5 -42.83 -13.18 -37.48
CA LYS A 5 -43.02 -11.75 -37.38
C LYS A 5 -43.94 -11.42 -36.24
N LEU A 6 -43.53 -10.60 -35.31
CA LEU A 6 -44.33 -10.15 -34.16
C LEU A 6 -45.23 -8.99 -34.58
N GLU A 7 -46.30 -8.74 -33.82
CA GLU A 7 -47.21 -7.61 -34.03
C GLU A 7 -46.52 -6.24 -33.97
N ASP A 8 -45.42 -6.14 -33.21
CA ASP A 8 -44.57 -4.93 -33.10
C ASP A 8 -43.62 -4.72 -34.29
N GLY A 9 -43.79 -5.55 -35.36
CA GLY A 9 -43.01 -5.46 -36.60
C GLY A 9 -41.61 -6.11 -36.51
N ARG A 10 -41.15 -6.56 -35.37
CA ARG A 10 -39.89 -7.27 -35.18
C ARG A 10 -39.98 -8.74 -35.53
N TRP A 11 -38.87 -9.37 -35.78
CA TRP A 11 -38.74 -10.78 -36.08
C TRP A 11 -38.26 -11.54 -34.88
N PHE A 12 -38.96 -12.61 -34.50
CA PHE A 12 -38.63 -13.46 -33.37
C PHE A 12 -38.04 -14.77 -33.87
N LEU A 13 -36.86 -15.11 -33.39
CA LEU A 13 -36.23 -16.40 -33.63
C LEU A 13 -36.34 -17.27 -32.39
N ASP A 14 -36.83 -18.47 -32.56
CA ASP A 14 -36.90 -19.53 -31.52
C ASP A 14 -36.30 -20.81 -32.08
N ILE A 15 -35.09 -21.15 -31.64
CA ILE A 15 -34.38 -22.33 -32.12
C ILE A 15 -33.80 -23.13 -30.94
N GLU A 16 -33.83 -24.45 -31.06
CA GLU A 16 -33.20 -25.37 -30.15
C GLU A 16 -32.21 -26.26 -30.94
N PRO A 17 -31.03 -25.75 -31.23
CA PRO A 17 -30.05 -26.44 -32.08
C PRO A 17 -29.49 -27.72 -31.42
N VAL A 18 -29.49 -27.82 -30.09
CA VAL A 18 -29.13 -29.02 -29.32
C VAL A 18 -30.20 -29.19 -28.23
N LYS A 19 -30.61 -30.42 -27.96
CA LYS A 19 -31.60 -30.77 -26.95
C LYS A 19 -31.28 -30.10 -25.60
N GLY A 20 -32.21 -29.30 -25.07
CA GLY A 20 -32.02 -28.53 -23.83
C GLY A 20 -31.34 -27.16 -23.98
N LYS A 21 -30.88 -26.77 -25.19
CA LYS A 21 -30.29 -25.44 -25.44
C LYS A 21 -31.15 -24.67 -26.42
N ARG A 22 -32.08 -23.88 -25.91
CA ARG A 22 -33.01 -23.08 -26.67
C ARG A 22 -32.61 -21.60 -26.69
N PHE A 23 -32.60 -20.99 -27.91
CA PHE A 23 -32.25 -19.59 -28.12
C PHE A 23 -33.48 -18.84 -28.60
N ARG A 24 -33.77 -17.75 -27.90
CA ARG A 24 -34.89 -16.85 -28.23
C ARG A 24 -34.34 -15.43 -28.35
N ARG A 25 -34.53 -14.80 -29.54
CA ARG A 25 -34.08 -13.44 -29.77
C ARG A 25 -34.96 -12.70 -30.75
N LYS A 26 -35.14 -11.38 -30.53
CA LYS A 26 -35.86 -10.49 -31.44
C LYS A 26 -34.90 -9.69 -32.30
N PHE A 27 -35.19 -9.53 -33.59
CA PHE A 27 -34.39 -8.81 -34.59
C PHE A 27 -35.25 -7.76 -35.29
N LYS A 28 -34.62 -6.75 -35.84
CA LYS A 28 -35.29 -5.70 -36.62
C LYS A 28 -35.73 -6.19 -37.98
N THR A 29 -34.95 -7.08 -38.61
CA THR A 29 -35.21 -7.62 -39.93
C THR A 29 -35.19 -9.13 -39.97
N LYS A 30 -35.89 -9.75 -40.95
CA LYS A 30 -35.87 -11.19 -41.17
C LYS A 30 -34.48 -11.69 -41.52
N ASN A 31 -33.75 -10.93 -42.30
CA ASN A 31 -32.38 -11.29 -42.71
C ASN A 31 -31.40 -11.32 -41.54
N GLU A 32 -31.55 -10.42 -40.55
CA GLU A 32 -30.74 -10.50 -39.31
C GLU A 32 -31.03 -11.76 -38.54
N ALA A 33 -32.29 -12.20 -38.44
CA ALA A 33 -32.67 -13.43 -37.77
C ALA A 33 -32.07 -14.68 -38.45
N ILE A 34 -32.14 -14.72 -39.79
CA ILE A 34 -31.56 -15.81 -40.62
C ILE A 34 -30.03 -15.83 -40.47
N ARG A 35 -29.35 -14.70 -40.63
CA ARG A 35 -27.87 -14.67 -40.42
C ARG A 35 -27.44 -15.13 -39.04
N PHE A 36 -28.21 -14.81 -38.03
CA PHE A 36 -27.92 -15.25 -36.68
C PHE A 36 -28.15 -16.77 -36.53
N GLU A 37 -29.19 -17.32 -37.15
CA GLU A 37 -29.41 -18.78 -37.20
C GLU A 37 -28.26 -19.49 -37.89
N ASP A 38 -27.81 -19.00 -39.05
CA ASP A 38 -26.69 -19.56 -39.81
C ASP A 38 -25.38 -19.51 -39.01
N GLN A 39 -25.13 -18.43 -38.27
CA GLN A 39 -23.99 -18.33 -37.36
C GLN A 39 -24.04 -19.38 -36.25
N ILE A 40 -25.22 -19.64 -35.72
CA ILE A 40 -25.41 -20.71 -34.70
C ILE A 40 -25.12 -22.08 -35.31
N ARG A 41 -25.64 -22.36 -36.50
CA ARG A 41 -25.41 -23.62 -37.20
C ARG A 41 -23.94 -23.82 -37.56
N ALA A 42 -23.28 -22.81 -38.07
CA ALA A 42 -21.85 -22.85 -38.39
C ALA A 42 -20.98 -23.17 -37.17
N LYS A 43 -21.27 -22.56 -36.03
CA LYS A 43 -20.55 -22.80 -34.78
C LYS A 43 -20.81 -24.21 -34.21
N LEU A 44 -21.97 -24.78 -34.44
CA LEU A 44 -22.24 -26.18 -34.10
C LEU A 44 -21.41 -27.18 -34.91
N VAL A 45 -21.21 -26.89 -36.20
CA VAL A 45 -20.39 -27.70 -37.09
C VAL A 45 -18.90 -27.62 -36.69
N THR A 46 -18.41 -26.47 -36.23
CA THR A 46 -17.02 -26.28 -35.79
C THR A 46 -16.74 -26.81 -34.37
N GLY A 47 -17.74 -27.38 -33.67
CA GLY A 47 -17.56 -27.90 -32.31
C GLY A 47 -17.33 -26.82 -31.26
N GLU A 48 -17.47 -25.59 -31.62
CA GLU A 48 -17.47 -24.48 -30.62
C GLU A 48 -18.69 -24.62 -29.73
N ILE A 49 -18.49 -25.14 -28.53
CA ILE A 49 -19.53 -25.26 -27.50
C ILE A 49 -20.05 -23.86 -27.19
N TRP A 50 -21.33 -23.64 -27.44
CA TRP A 50 -22.05 -22.43 -27.00
C TRP A 50 -22.17 -22.42 -25.48
N ASN A 51 -21.08 -22.20 -24.82
CA ASN A 51 -21.14 -21.69 -23.47
C ASN A 51 -21.34 -20.18 -23.60
N THR A 52 -22.61 -19.72 -23.57
CA THR A 52 -22.83 -18.38 -23.03
C THR A 52 -22.15 -18.37 -21.66
N PRO A 53 -21.08 -17.59 -21.46
CA PRO A 53 -20.42 -17.57 -20.16
C PRO A 53 -21.52 -17.26 -19.15
N GLN A 54 -21.81 -18.19 -18.23
CA GLN A 54 -22.75 -17.89 -17.16
C GLN A 54 -22.30 -16.60 -16.54
N SER A 55 -23.16 -15.59 -16.54
CA SER A 55 -22.83 -14.30 -15.93
C SER A 55 -22.46 -14.57 -14.49
N ASP A 56 -21.27 -14.21 -14.11
CA ASP A 56 -20.81 -14.33 -12.71
C ASP A 56 -21.80 -13.55 -11.83
N LYS A 57 -22.51 -14.27 -10.97
CA LYS A 57 -23.52 -13.72 -10.07
C LYS A 57 -23.00 -13.58 -8.63
N ARG A 58 -21.74 -13.97 -8.39
CA ARG A 58 -21.15 -13.89 -7.06
C ARG A 58 -21.16 -12.46 -6.56
N LYS A 59 -21.50 -12.33 -5.29
CA LYS A 59 -21.45 -11.06 -4.58
C LYS A 59 -20.02 -10.63 -4.30
N LEU A 60 -19.84 -9.36 -4.00
CA LEU A 60 -18.52 -8.82 -3.68
C LEU A 60 -17.94 -9.47 -2.40
N SER A 61 -18.78 -9.76 -1.41
CA SER A 61 -18.40 -10.50 -0.21
C SER A 61 -17.82 -11.88 -0.51
N GLU A 62 -18.42 -12.63 -1.45
CA GLU A 62 -17.93 -13.96 -1.86
C GLU A 62 -16.56 -13.86 -2.55
N LEU A 63 -16.33 -12.82 -3.36
CA LEU A 63 -15.02 -12.57 -3.96
C LEU A 63 -13.96 -12.14 -2.94
N ILE A 64 -14.35 -11.41 -1.89
CA ILE A 64 -13.45 -11.03 -0.79
C ILE A 64 -13.00 -12.29 -0.04
N ASP A 65 -13.89 -13.20 0.29
CA ASP A 65 -13.56 -14.43 0.99
C ASP A 65 -12.68 -15.36 0.14
N LEU A 66 -13.01 -15.50 -1.15
CA LEU A 66 -12.21 -16.26 -2.11
C LEU A 66 -10.79 -15.69 -2.22
N TRP A 67 -10.67 -14.39 -2.43
CA TRP A 67 -9.39 -13.70 -2.50
C TRP A 67 -8.60 -13.82 -1.19
N TYR A 68 -9.28 -13.71 -0.04
CA TYR A 68 -8.64 -13.81 1.26
C TYR A 68 -8.06 -15.19 1.50
N GLY A 69 -8.80 -16.26 1.18
CA GLY A 69 -8.32 -17.63 1.33
C GLY A 69 -7.11 -17.96 0.43
N HIS A 70 -7.10 -17.44 -0.80
CA HIS A 70 -6.04 -17.75 -1.77
C HIS A 70 -4.80 -16.85 -1.63
N HIS A 71 -4.97 -15.60 -1.20
CA HIS A 71 -3.90 -14.60 -1.22
C HIS A 71 -3.86 -13.72 0.02
N GLY A 72 -5.01 -13.23 0.46
CA GLY A 72 -5.11 -12.22 1.51
C GLY A 72 -4.45 -12.64 2.82
N ILE A 73 -4.55 -13.93 3.17
CA ILE A 73 -3.98 -14.51 4.38
C ILE A 73 -2.45 -14.42 4.43
N HIS A 74 -1.77 -14.34 3.29
CA HIS A 74 -0.32 -14.25 3.20
C HIS A 74 0.23 -12.82 3.22
N LEU A 75 -0.64 -11.81 3.35
CA LEU A 75 -0.22 -10.42 3.44
C LEU A 75 0.36 -10.09 4.82
N ALA A 76 1.14 -9.02 4.90
CA ALA A 76 1.74 -8.58 6.17
C ALA A 76 0.72 -8.15 7.24
N ASP A 77 -0.48 -7.72 6.85
CA ASP A 77 -1.59 -7.36 7.75
C ASP A 77 -2.91 -7.86 7.13
N PRO A 78 -3.13 -9.19 7.18
CA PRO A 78 -4.25 -9.82 6.48
C PRO A 78 -5.61 -9.41 7.05
N GLU A 79 -5.73 -9.42 8.37
CA GLU A 79 -6.99 -9.12 9.06
C GLU A 79 -7.45 -7.67 8.86
N ARG A 80 -6.53 -6.73 8.90
CA ARG A 80 -6.84 -5.33 8.64
C ARG A 80 -7.32 -5.14 7.21
N ARG A 81 -6.67 -5.79 6.25
CA ARG A 81 -7.04 -5.73 4.84
C ARG A 81 -8.43 -6.30 4.61
N LYS A 82 -8.72 -7.49 5.19
CA LYS A 82 -10.03 -8.14 5.12
C LYS A 82 -11.12 -7.25 5.72
N ARG A 83 -10.90 -6.74 6.94
CA ARG A 83 -11.86 -5.83 7.61
C ARG A 83 -12.16 -4.58 6.77
N SER A 84 -11.14 -3.98 6.16
CA SER A 84 -11.33 -2.80 5.30
C SER A 84 -12.18 -3.14 4.06
N LEU A 85 -11.94 -4.28 3.42
CA LEU A 85 -12.71 -4.73 2.25
C LEU A 85 -14.15 -5.07 2.63
N ILE A 86 -14.39 -5.73 3.77
CA ILE A 86 -15.76 -6.04 4.25
C ILE A 86 -16.52 -4.76 4.58
N ALA A 87 -15.89 -3.81 5.28
CA ALA A 87 -16.54 -2.53 5.59
C ALA A 87 -16.94 -1.77 4.32
N LEU A 88 -16.05 -1.75 3.31
CA LEU A 88 -16.32 -1.17 2.01
C LEU A 88 -17.44 -1.90 1.25
N CYS A 89 -17.43 -3.23 1.26
CA CYS A 89 -18.44 -4.09 0.66
C CYS A 89 -19.84 -3.79 1.26
N ASN A 90 -19.94 -3.76 2.57
CA ASN A 90 -21.19 -3.45 3.28
C ASN A 90 -21.70 -2.04 2.94
N ALA A 91 -20.80 -1.05 2.89
CA ALA A 91 -21.17 0.32 2.54
C ALA A 91 -21.63 0.46 1.07
N LEU A 92 -21.22 -0.45 0.18
CA LEU A 92 -21.68 -0.53 -1.21
C LEU A 92 -22.96 -1.39 -1.35
N GLY A 93 -23.49 -1.98 -0.28
CA GLY A 93 -24.68 -2.83 -0.29
C GLY A 93 -24.44 -4.23 -0.84
N ASP A 94 -23.20 -4.73 -0.78
CA ASP A 94 -22.79 -6.07 -1.25
C ASP A 94 -23.33 -6.42 -2.66
N PRO A 95 -22.96 -5.64 -3.69
CA PRO A 95 -23.47 -5.83 -5.05
C PRO A 95 -22.94 -7.13 -5.66
N VAL A 96 -23.61 -7.62 -6.70
CA VAL A 96 -22.98 -8.60 -7.59
C VAL A 96 -21.69 -8.00 -8.13
N ALA A 97 -20.55 -8.65 -7.86
CA ALA A 97 -19.22 -8.08 -8.06
C ALA A 97 -18.97 -7.60 -9.49
N LYS A 98 -19.45 -8.35 -10.49
CA LYS A 98 -19.38 -7.97 -11.90
C LYS A 98 -20.16 -6.70 -12.25
N ASN A 99 -21.23 -6.43 -11.52
CA ASN A 99 -22.18 -5.34 -11.78
C ASN A 99 -21.84 -4.06 -10.99
N LEU A 100 -20.81 -4.08 -10.15
CA LEU A 100 -20.34 -2.88 -9.47
C LEU A 100 -19.97 -1.81 -10.52
N THR A 101 -20.51 -0.62 -10.38
CA THR A 101 -20.26 0.47 -11.34
C THR A 101 -19.36 1.54 -10.76
N PRO A 102 -18.58 2.27 -11.61
CA PRO A 102 -17.86 3.44 -11.17
C PRO A 102 -18.73 4.49 -10.49
N ALA A 103 -19.99 4.68 -10.94
CA ALA A 103 -20.92 5.63 -10.35
C ALA A 103 -21.27 5.28 -8.90
N GLN A 104 -21.53 4.01 -8.59
CA GLN A 104 -21.80 3.54 -7.22
C GLN A 104 -20.60 3.79 -6.31
N TYR A 105 -19.37 3.47 -6.80
CA TYR A 105 -18.15 3.71 -6.02
C TYR A 105 -17.88 5.20 -5.83
N LEU A 106 -18.10 6.04 -6.84
CA LEU A 106 -17.89 7.49 -6.74
C LEU A 106 -18.86 8.13 -5.75
N ASN A 107 -20.13 7.70 -5.74
CA ASN A 107 -21.11 8.13 -4.75
C ASN A 107 -20.69 7.73 -3.32
N TYR A 108 -20.31 6.47 -3.13
CA TYR A 108 -19.72 6.01 -1.85
C TYR A 108 -18.54 6.89 -1.43
N ARG A 109 -17.59 7.13 -2.35
CA ARG A 109 -16.40 7.96 -2.09
C ARG A 109 -16.76 9.39 -1.68
N GLN A 110 -17.79 9.97 -2.30
CA GLN A 110 -18.29 11.31 -1.98
C GLN A 110 -18.86 11.36 -0.57
N ILE A 111 -19.73 10.43 -0.20
CA ILE A 111 -20.30 10.33 1.16
C ILE A 111 -19.18 10.20 2.20
N ARG A 112 -18.26 9.29 1.99
CA ARG A 112 -17.13 9.09 2.92
C ARG A 112 -16.24 10.32 3.06
N ALA A 113 -16.05 11.08 1.98
CA ALA A 113 -15.30 12.33 2.03
C ALA A 113 -16.02 13.40 2.85
N GLN A 114 -17.36 13.48 2.77
CA GLN A 114 -18.20 14.35 3.59
C GLN A 114 -18.12 13.96 5.07
N ASP A 115 -18.01 12.67 5.38
CA ASP A 115 -17.78 12.14 6.74
C ASP A 115 -16.35 12.42 7.26
N GLY A 116 -15.53 13.17 6.54
CA GLY A 116 -14.18 13.56 6.94
C GLY A 116 -13.09 12.50 6.70
N VAL A 117 -13.38 11.45 5.94
CA VAL A 117 -12.38 10.42 5.59
C VAL A 117 -11.33 11.00 4.62
N SER A 118 -10.06 10.81 4.94
CA SER A 118 -8.97 11.38 4.15
C SER A 118 -8.90 10.80 2.73
N ALA A 119 -8.53 11.63 1.75
CA ALA A 119 -8.30 11.21 0.36
C ALA A 119 -7.33 10.03 0.24
N LYS A 120 -6.30 9.97 1.10
CA LYS A 120 -5.36 8.85 1.16
C LYS A 120 -6.04 7.54 1.55
N THR A 121 -6.95 7.56 2.51
CA THR A 121 -7.73 6.38 2.93
C THR A 121 -8.63 5.91 1.80
N LEU A 122 -9.35 6.83 1.15
CA LEU A 122 -10.21 6.52 0.01
C LEU A 122 -9.43 5.94 -1.19
N ASN A 123 -8.22 6.46 -1.44
CA ASN A 123 -7.34 5.91 -2.47
C ASN A 123 -6.85 4.50 -2.11
N ASN A 124 -6.59 4.22 -0.84
CA ASN A 124 -6.23 2.88 -0.39
C ASN A 124 -7.40 1.90 -0.58
N GLU A 125 -8.62 2.31 -0.25
CA GLU A 125 -9.85 1.50 -0.46
C GLU A 125 -10.04 1.14 -1.94
N LEU A 126 -9.88 2.11 -2.85
CA LEU A 126 -9.88 1.87 -4.30
C LEU A 126 -8.78 0.87 -4.71
N GLY A 127 -7.57 1.08 -4.19
CA GLY A 127 -6.44 0.20 -4.45
C GLY A 127 -6.67 -1.23 -3.97
N TYR A 128 -7.36 -1.40 -2.84
CA TYR A 128 -7.70 -2.73 -2.30
C TYR A 128 -8.67 -3.48 -3.19
N LEU A 129 -9.73 -2.80 -3.68
CA LEU A 129 -10.67 -3.40 -4.63
C LEU A 129 -9.98 -3.77 -5.94
N ASN A 130 -9.21 -2.84 -6.52
CA ASN A 130 -8.52 -3.12 -7.78
C ASN A 130 -7.51 -4.28 -7.64
N ALA A 131 -6.82 -4.39 -6.50
CA ALA A 131 -5.90 -5.49 -6.22
C ALA A 131 -6.63 -6.84 -6.09
N LEU A 132 -7.79 -6.85 -5.42
CA LEU A 132 -8.66 -8.03 -5.30
C LEU A 132 -9.10 -8.52 -6.69
N TYR A 133 -9.71 -7.64 -7.48
CA TYR A 133 -10.14 -8.01 -8.83
C TYR A 133 -8.97 -8.41 -9.73
N GLY A 134 -7.85 -7.68 -9.64
CA GLY A 134 -6.65 -7.96 -10.41
C GLY A 134 -6.10 -9.36 -10.14
N TYR A 135 -5.99 -9.73 -8.86
CA TYR A 135 -5.56 -11.08 -8.47
C TYR A 135 -6.49 -12.17 -8.99
N LEU A 136 -7.80 -12.02 -8.75
CA LEU A 136 -8.80 -13.01 -9.16
C LEU A 136 -8.88 -13.14 -10.68
N TRP A 137 -8.67 -12.06 -11.43
CA TRP A 137 -8.61 -12.08 -12.89
C TRP A 137 -7.33 -12.76 -13.40
N GLN A 138 -6.17 -12.45 -12.82
CA GLN A 138 -4.88 -13.05 -13.18
C GLN A 138 -4.84 -14.56 -12.88
N THR A 139 -5.58 -15.01 -11.89
CA THR A 139 -5.67 -16.43 -11.50
C THR A 139 -6.88 -17.15 -12.12
N ASP A 140 -7.53 -16.54 -13.13
CA ASP A 140 -8.69 -17.09 -13.85
C ASP A 140 -9.92 -17.41 -12.96
N GLN A 141 -9.96 -16.90 -11.72
CA GLN A 141 -11.10 -17.07 -10.83
C GLN A 141 -12.33 -16.25 -11.29
N ILE A 142 -12.08 -15.16 -12.00
CA ILE A 142 -13.08 -14.34 -12.70
C ILE A 142 -12.63 -14.08 -14.14
N LYS A 143 -13.58 -13.86 -15.05
CA LYS A 143 -13.30 -13.62 -16.48
C LYS A 143 -13.47 -12.14 -16.88
N TYR A 144 -13.37 -11.22 -15.92
CA TYR A 144 -13.50 -9.78 -16.14
C TYR A 144 -12.53 -9.00 -15.24
N GLN A 145 -12.08 -7.87 -15.72
CA GLN A 145 -11.23 -6.95 -14.96
C GLN A 145 -12.05 -6.15 -13.94
N SER A 146 -11.36 -5.46 -13.04
CA SER A 146 -12.02 -4.58 -12.09
C SER A 146 -12.96 -3.59 -12.82
N PRO A 147 -14.23 -3.54 -12.43
CA PRO A 147 -15.15 -2.51 -12.93
C PRO A 147 -14.68 -1.08 -12.61
N LEU A 148 -13.80 -0.94 -11.63
CA LEU A 148 -13.28 0.34 -11.14
C LEU A 148 -11.90 0.69 -11.72
N ILE A 149 -11.36 -0.07 -12.69
CA ILE A 149 -10.01 0.12 -13.23
C ILE A 149 -9.79 1.53 -13.80
N LYS A 150 -10.85 2.16 -14.34
CA LYS A 150 -10.80 3.51 -14.90
C LYS A 150 -10.99 4.62 -13.85
N VAL A 151 -11.34 4.28 -12.62
CA VAL A 151 -11.51 5.27 -11.54
C VAL A 151 -10.14 5.77 -11.09
N LYS A 152 -9.91 7.05 -11.28
CA LYS A 152 -8.65 7.68 -10.88
C LYS A 152 -8.62 7.94 -9.36
N PRO A 153 -7.47 7.76 -8.71
CA PRO A 153 -7.29 8.18 -7.33
C PRO A 153 -7.40 9.70 -7.20
N ILE A 154 -7.79 10.14 -6.00
CA ILE A 154 -7.83 11.58 -5.65
C ILE A 154 -6.38 12.07 -5.55
N ARG A 155 -6.07 13.21 -6.16
CA ARG A 155 -4.76 13.84 -6.03
C ARG A 155 -4.56 14.31 -4.59
N VAL A 156 -3.54 13.77 -3.93
CA VAL A 156 -3.15 14.16 -2.56
C VAL A 156 -1.91 15.03 -2.67
N LYS A 157 -1.97 16.24 -2.10
CA LYS A 157 -0.77 17.07 -1.98
C LYS A 157 0.23 16.34 -1.06
N GLU A 158 1.48 16.25 -1.48
CA GLU A 158 2.53 15.78 -0.60
C GLU A 158 2.66 16.73 0.58
N ARG A 159 2.72 16.18 1.79
CA ARG A 159 2.99 16.95 2.98
C ARG A 159 4.50 17.14 3.09
N GLU A 160 4.92 18.35 3.41
CA GLU A 160 6.31 18.59 3.75
C GLU A 160 6.75 17.67 4.89
N LEU A 161 7.99 17.21 4.79
CA LEU A 161 8.58 16.35 5.79
C LEU A 161 8.98 17.21 6.99
N SER A 162 8.35 16.95 8.13
CA SER A 162 8.77 17.56 9.37
C SER A 162 9.96 16.80 9.93
N TYR A 163 11.04 17.51 10.18
CA TYR A 163 12.21 17.02 10.89
C TYR A 163 12.58 17.98 12.03
N LEU A 164 13.33 17.51 13.00
CA LEU A 164 13.76 18.29 14.16
C LEU A 164 15.11 18.95 13.86
N THR A 165 15.27 20.20 14.33
CA THR A 165 16.59 20.82 14.37
C THR A 165 17.48 20.15 15.42
N THR A 166 18.76 20.50 15.47
CA THR A 166 19.69 19.99 16.50
C THR A 166 19.22 20.38 17.90
N GLU A 167 18.78 21.62 18.08
CA GLU A 167 18.26 22.14 19.35
C GLU A 167 16.99 21.40 19.79
N GLN A 168 16.08 21.17 18.86
CA GLN A 168 14.85 20.40 19.12
C GLN A 168 15.15 18.94 19.47
N CYS A 169 16.18 18.33 18.87
CA CYS A 169 16.63 17.00 19.25
C CYS A 169 17.19 16.98 20.68
N GLN A 170 17.97 17.98 21.06
CA GLN A 170 18.52 18.13 22.41
C GLN A 170 17.40 18.36 23.44
N GLU A 171 16.45 19.24 23.16
CA GLU A 171 15.28 19.47 24.00
C GLU A 171 14.49 18.17 24.21
N LEU A 172 14.18 17.45 23.12
CA LEU A 172 13.45 16.19 23.20
C LEU A 172 14.17 15.16 24.07
N LEU A 173 15.47 14.99 23.90
CA LEU A 173 16.27 14.06 24.70
C LEU A 173 16.29 14.47 26.17
N SER A 174 16.39 15.76 26.47
CA SER A 174 16.37 16.29 27.86
C SER A 174 15.00 16.01 28.53
N VAL A 175 13.90 16.27 27.82
CA VAL A 175 12.53 15.99 28.32
C VAL A 175 12.33 14.50 28.61
N ILE A 176 12.85 13.61 27.72
CA ILE A 176 12.75 12.17 27.92
C ILE A 176 13.63 11.69 29.07
N GLN A 177 14.83 12.24 29.21
CA GLN A 177 15.75 11.90 30.29
C GLN A 177 15.19 12.29 31.66
N ALA A 178 14.57 13.47 31.76
CA ALA A 178 13.89 13.92 32.96
C ALA A 178 12.72 13.01 33.39
N ALA A 179 12.10 12.32 32.45
CA ALA A 179 11.01 11.36 32.72
C ALA A 179 11.51 10.01 33.29
N LYS A 180 12.82 9.82 33.43
CA LYS A 180 13.46 8.62 34.01
C LYS A 180 12.99 7.31 33.35
N ASN A 181 12.76 7.33 32.03
CA ASN A 181 12.40 6.15 31.24
C ASN A 181 13.58 5.74 30.31
N PRO A 182 14.47 4.84 30.76
CA PRO A 182 15.67 4.48 30.02
C PRO A 182 15.35 3.76 28.69
N CYS A 183 14.28 2.96 28.62
CA CYS A 183 13.86 2.33 27.37
C CYS A 183 13.55 3.38 26.31
N LEU A 184 12.73 4.37 26.66
CA LEU A 184 12.30 5.42 25.75
C LEU A 184 13.49 6.26 25.28
N TYR A 185 14.38 6.62 26.19
CA TYR A 185 15.58 7.40 25.87
C TYR A 185 16.46 6.69 24.84
N LEU A 186 16.71 5.39 25.04
CA LEU A 186 17.51 4.59 24.10
C LEU A 186 16.81 4.36 22.76
N ILE A 187 15.50 4.08 22.75
CA ILE A 187 14.73 3.94 21.49
C ILE A 187 14.86 5.21 20.63
N VAL A 188 14.68 6.40 21.24
CA VAL A 188 14.77 7.67 20.51
C VAL A 188 16.18 7.89 19.98
N ARG A 189 17.23 7.60 20.78
CA ARG A 189 18.61 7.69 20.33
C ARG A 189 18.93 6.74 19.18
N VAL A 190 18.43 5.51 19.23
CA VAL A 190 18.55 4.56 18.11
C VAL A 190 17.90 5.13 16.85
N CYS A 191 16.67 5.66 16.96
CA CYS A 191 15.99 6.26 15.79
C CYS A 191 16.75 7.46 15.22
N LEU A 192 17.24 8.37 16.08
CA LEU A 192 17.97 9.57 15.68
C LEU A 192 19.38 9.27 15.12
N GLN A 193 20.02 8.18 15.53
CA GLN A 193 21.38 7.83 15.06
C GLN A 193 21.40 6.86 13.88
N THR A 194 20.30 6.15 13.61
CA THR A 194 20.27 5.12 12.56
C THR A 194 19.19 5.30 11.52
N GLY A 195 18.28 6.26 11.73
CA GLY A 195 17.09 6.40 10.90
C GLY A 195 16.14 5.20 10.97
N ALA A 196 16.24 4.35 11.99
CA ALA A 196 15.35 3.22 12.17
C ALA A 196 13.89 3.66 12.30
N ARG A 197 12.96 2.81 11.85
CA ARG A 197 11.54 2.99 12.19
C ARG A 197 11.35 2.73 13.68
N TRP A 198 10.40 3.43 14.29
CA TRP A 198 10.09 3.22 15.71
C TRP A 198 9.94 1.74 16.07
N SER A 199 9.15 0.99 15.30
CA SER A 199 8.90 -0.43 15.56
C SER A 199 10.15 -1.31 15.38
N GLU A 200 11.10 -0.91 14.56
CA GLU A 200 12.37 -1.62 14.40
C GLU A 200 13.28 -1.38 15.61
N ALA A 201 13.35 -0.13 16.07
CA ALA A 201 14.11 0.23 17.28
C ALA A 201 13.50 -0.39 18.54
N GLU A 202 12.18 -0.29 18.73
CA GLU A 202 11.45 -0.82 19.89
C GLU A 202 11.55 -2.36 20.01
N LYS A 203 11.68 -3.07 18.86
CA LYS A 203 11.76 -4.53 18.83
C LYS A 203 13.19 -5.08 18.85
N LEU A 204 14.21 -4.24 19.05
CA LEU A 204 15.60 -4.68 19.09
C LEU A 204 15.82 -5.78 20.15
N THR A 205 16.70 -6.71 19.80
CA THR A 205 17.17 -7.80 20.66
C THR A 205 18.66 -7.67 20.90
N PRO A 206 19.21 -8.23 21.99
CA PRO A 206 20.66 -8.19 22.27
C PRO A 206 21.51 -8.74 21.13
N SER A 207 21.05 -9.76 20.42
CA SER A 207 21.77 -10.38 19.28
C SER A 207 21.96 -9.47 18.08
N GLN A 208 21.18 -8.39 18.00
CA GLN A 208 21.25 -7.41 16.92
C GLN A 208 22.33 -6.32 17.15
N ILE A 209 22.95 -6.30 18.34
CA ILE A 209 24.02 -5.35 18.71
C ILE A 209 25.36 -5.98 18.35
N GLY A 210 25.97 -5.50 17.27
CA GLY A 210 27.34 -5.86 16.88
C GLY A 210 28.36 -4.82 17.36
N LYS A 211 29.64 -5.01 16.99
CA LYS A 211 30.70 -4.02 17.23
C LYS A 211 30.43 -2.76 16.40
N SER A 212 30.09 -1.66 17.07
CA SER A 212 29.76 -0.35 16.50
C SER A 212 28.72 -0.40 15.37
N ARG A 213 27.74 -1.31 15.47
CA ARG A 213 26.68 -1.46 14.46
C ARG A 213 25.42 -2.11 15.03
N LEU A 214 24.27 -1.77 14.45
CA LEU A 214 22.99 -2.43 14.69
C LEU A 214 22.51 -3.13 13.41
N THR A 215 22.04 -4.36 13.54
CA THR A 215 21.44 -5.11 12.43
C THR A 215 19.95 -5.20 12.64
N PHE A 216 19.17 -4.55 11.76
CA PHE A 216 17.71 -4.62 11.77
C PHE A 216 17.25 -5.81 10.92
N LEU A 217 16.57 -6.75 11.55
CA LEU A 217 15.98 -7.95 10.95
C LEU A 217 14.50 -7.72 10.66
N ASP A 218 13.92 -8.54 9.79
CA ASP A 218 12.47 -8.56 9.49
C ASP A 218 11.89 -7.16 9.20
N THR A 219 12.65 -6.36 8.45
CA THR A 219 12.18 -5.01 8.10
C THR A 219 10.96 -5.09 7.19
N LYS A 220 10.13 -4.05 7.18
CA LYS A 220 8.94 -3.96 6.31
C LYS A 220 9.23 -4.22 4.82
N SER A 221 10.48 -4.10 4.40
CA SER A 221 10.95 -4.39 3.03
C SER A 221 11.42 -5.84 2.84
N GLY A 222 11.37 -6.69 3.88
CA GLY A 222 11.87 -8.07 3.85
C GLY A 222 13.40 -8.20 3.77
N LYS A 223 14.15 -7.08 3.84
CA LYS A 223 15.62 -7.08 3.73
C LYS A 223 16.23 -6.67 5.06
N ASN A 224 17.20 -7.46 5.52
CA ASN A 224 18.02 -7.08 6.67
C ASN A 224 18.94 -5.94 6.28
N ARG A 225 19.23 -5.05 7.23
CA ARG A 225 20.21 -3.97 7.05
C ARG A 225 21.02 -3.73 8.31
N THR A 226 22.28 -3.42 8.12
CA THR A 226 23.22 -3.08 9.19
C THR A 226 23.59 -1.61 9.08
N VAL A 227 23.49 -0.89 10.19
CA VAL A 227 23.76 0.55 10.28
C VAL A 227 24.85 0.77 11.35
N PRO A 228 25.91 1.53 11.06
CA PRO A 228 26.90 1.88 12.06
C PRO A 228 26.32 2.76 13.16
N ILE A 229 26.82 2.59 14.39
CA ILE A 229 26.45 3.40 15.56
C ILE A 229 27.70 3.83 16.30
N THR A 230 27.56 4.83 17.16
CA THR A 230 28.65 5.27 18.06
C THR A 230 28.92 4.22 19.13
N GLN A 231 30.18 4.11 19.57
CA GLN A 231 30.55 3.21 20.68
C GLN A 231 29.72 3.51 21.93
N LYS A 232 29.51 4.78 22.25
CA LYS A 232 28.69 5.20 23.38
C LYS A 232 27.25 4.65 23.31
N LEU A 233 26.63 4.63 22.11
CA LEU A 233 25.28 4.05 21.98
C LEU A 233 25.33 2.53 22.15
N GLU A 234 26.36 1.85 21.63
CA GLU A 234 26.54 0.42 21.81
C GLU A 234 26.66 0.06 23.30
N ASP A 235 27.53 0.78 24.03
CA ASP A 235 27.77 0.54 25.46
C ASP A 235 26.47 0.74 26.27
N ASP A 236 25.77 1.82 26.03
CA ASP A 236 24.49 2.11 26.69
C ASP A 236 23.45 1.02 26.42
N LEU A 237 23.38 0.51 25.19
CA LEU A 237 22.46 -0.58 24.82
C LEU A 237 22.84 -1.90 25.48
N ARG A 238 24.15 -2.20 25.57
CA ARG A 238 24.65 -3.41 26.23
C ARG A 238 24.42 -3.38 27.73
N ILE A 239 24.66 -2.24 28.38
CA ILE A 239 24.38 -2.04 29.82
C ILE A 239 22.88 -2.21 30.11
N HIS A 240 22.03 -1.73 29.20
CA HIS A 240 20.56 -1.86 29.32
C HIS A 240 20.08 -3.29 29.09
N SER A 241 20.88 -4.13 28.45
CA SER A 241 20.54 -5.51 28.12
C SER A 241 20.65 -6.40 29.37
N THR A 242 19.54 -6.69 30.01
CA THR A 242 19.46 -7.52 31.22
C THR A 242 19.21 -9.01 30.96
N GLY A 243 19.59 -9.50 29.77
CA GLY A 243 19.40 -10.92 29.40
C GLY A 243 18.00 -11.26 28.84
N ASN A 244 17.10 -10.31 28.72
CA ASN A 244 15.77 -10.51 28.16
C ASN A 244 15.83 -10.69 26.62
N TYR A 245 14.86 -11.40 26.08
CA TYR A 245 14.71 -11.59 24.63
C TYR A 245 14.58 -10.27 23.86
N ARG A 246 13.97 -9.22 24.49
CA ARG A 246 13.84 -7.87 23.93
C ARG A 246 14.55 -6.87 24.83
N LEU A 247 15.17 -5.86 24.21
CA LEU A 247 15.80 -4.76 24.95
C LEU A 247 14.77 -3.82 25.58
N PHE A 248 13.63 -3.61 24.94
CA PHE A 248 12.70 -2.54 25.29
C PHE A 248 11.26 -3.05 25.45
N SER A 249 10.54 -2.42 26.37
CA SER A 249 9.08 -2.50 26.47
C SER A 249 8.41 -1.52 25.49
N THR A 250 7.10 -1.73 25.22
CA THR A 250 6.32 -0.84 24.34
C THR A 250 6.22 0.56 24.93
N SER A 251 6.74 1.55 24.19
CA SER A 251 6.96 2.91 24.70
C SER A 251 6.36 4.04 23.83
N ILE A 252 5.71 3.71 22.70
CA ILE A 252 5.20 4.71 21.76
C ILE A 252 4.18 5.70 22.36
N SER A 253 3.31 5.24 23.26
CA SER A 253 2.33 6.10 23.93
C SER A 253 3.01 7.07 24.93
N ALA A 254 4.04 6.59 25.61
CA ALA A 254 4.86 7.45 26.50
C ALA A 254 5.62 8.49 25.69
N PHE A 255 6.20 8.10 24.53
CA PHE A 255 6.86 9.01 23.61
C PHE A 255 5.92 10.17 23.18
N ARG A 256 4.71 9.85 22.75
CA ARG A 256 3.74 10.88 22.32
C ARG A 256 3.40 11.86 23.43
N ARG A 257 3.19 11.38 24.64
CA ARG A 257 2.92 12.26 25.81
C ARG A 257 4.09 13.17 26.17
N LEU A 258 5.33 12.67 26.04
CA LEU A 258 6.52 13.48 26.34
C LEU A 258 6.79 14.50 25.22
N LEU A 259 6.53 14.13 23.97
CA LEU A 259 6.64 15.06 22.84
C LEU A 259 5.70 16.27 22.99
N GLU A 260 4.53 16.10 23.63
CA GLU A 260 3.59 17.21 23.89
C GLU A 260 4.15 18.24 24.90
N LYS A 261 5.16 17.85 25.70
CA LYS A 261 5.85 18.73 26.66
C LYS A 261 6.96 19.57 26.03
N CYS A 262 7.37 19.26 24.81
CA CYS A 262 8.37 20.04 24.08
C CYS A 262 7.78 21.38 23.61
N SER A 263 8.66 22.37 23.44
CA SER A 263 8.31 23.71 22.95
C SER A 263 7.80 23.73 21.52
N PHE A 264 8.24 22.74 20.71
CA PHE A 264 7.86 22.57 19.32
C PHE A 264 6.70 21.59 19.14
N LYS A 265 6.01 21.69 18.00
CA LYS A 265 4.90 20.79 17.65
C LYS A 265 5.20 20.08 16.34
N LEU A 266 4.92 18.78 16.29
CA LEU A 266 4.97 18.00 15.08
C LEU A 266 3.56 17.83 14.49
N PRO A 267 3.43 17.71 13.15
CA PRO A 267 2.16 17.44 12.53
C PRO A 267 1.53 16.15 13.05
N LYS A 268 0.22 16.16 13.21
CA LYS A 268 -0.54 15.01 13.73
C LYS A 268 -0.22 13.72 12.98
N GLY A 269 0.12 12.68 13.71
CA GLY A 269 0.43 11.36 13.18
C GLY A 269 1.89 11.17 12.69
N GLN A 270 2.76 12.18 12.79
CA GLN A 270 4.15 12.07 12.34
C GLN A 270 5.17 11.83 13.46
N ALA A 271 4.78 11.82 14.73
CA ALA A 271 5.68 11.78 15.89
C ALA A 271 6.85 10.78 15.74
N ALA A 272 6.54 9.49 15.52
CA ALA A 272 7.57 8.45 15.38
C ALA A 272 8.34 8.52 14.04
N HIS A 273 7.68 9.00 12.99
CA HIS A 273 8.32 9.16 11.67
C HIS A 273 9.24 10.38 11.61
N ALA A 274 8.96 11.42 12.40
CA ALA A 274 9.80 12.60 12.45
C ALA A 274 11.23 12.29 12.87
N LEU A 275 11.47 11.35 13.79
CA LEU A 275 12.82 10.93 14.18
C LEU A 275 13.62 10.38 12.99
N ARG A 276 12.99 9.54 12.18
CA ARG A 276 13.60 9.00 10.97
C ARG A 276 13.79 10.07 9.89
N HIS A 277 12.84 10.99 9.75
CA HIS A 277 12.98 12.14 8.86
C HIS A 277 14.10 13.05 9.32
N THR A 278 14.24 13.27 10.62
CA THR A 278 15.35 14.03 11.22
C THR A 278 16.69 13.42 10.84
N TYR A 279 16.89 12.13 11.07
CA TYR A 279 18.12 11.46 10.66
C TYR A 279 18.40 11.67 9.16
N ALA A 280 17.42 11.40 8.32
CA ALA A 280 17.58 11.47 6.87
C ALA A 280 17.87 12.92 6.39
N SER A 281 17.18 13.91 6.95
CA SER A 281 17.40 15.32 6.62
C SER A 281 18.79 15.79 7.05
N HIS A 282 19.20 15.50 8.28
CA HIS A 282 20.54 15.86 8.76
C HIS A 282 21.63 15.12 7.99
N PHE A 283 21.42 13.85 7.63
CA PHE A 283 22.38 13.11 6.81
C PHE A 283 22.62 13.79 5.45
N MET A 284 21.55 14.23 4.78
CA MET A 284 21.67 14.96 3.50
C MET A 284 22.28 16.34 3.68
N MET A 285 21.82 17.13 4.66
CA MET A 285 22.36 18.48 4.94
C MET A 285 23.85 18.46 5.28
N ASN A 286 24.33 17.36 5.88
CA ASN A 286 25.75 17.16 6.17
C ASN A 286 26.53 16.53 4.99
N GLY A 287 26.02 16.56 3.78
CA GLY A 287 26.71 16.10 2.58
C GLY A 287 26.69 14.59 2.36
N GLY A 288 25.80 13.86 3.02
CA GLY A 288 25.68 12.42 2.83
C GLY A 288 25.13 12.05 1.45
N ASP A 289 25.60 10.94 0.89
CA ASP A 289 25.16 10.42 -0.41
C ASP A 289 23.77 9.78 -0.35
N ILE A 290 22.95 10.07 -1.35
CA ILE A 290 21.53 9.62 -1.42
C ILE A 290 21.37 8.10 -1.53
N LEU A 291 22.30 7.40 -2.19
CA LEU A 291 22.27 5.94 -2.32
C LEU A 291 22.66 5.28 -1.00
N THR A 292 23.63 5.86 -0.30
CA THR A 292 23.99 5.45 1.07
C THR A 292 22.83 5.66 2.01
N LEU A 293 22.13 6.80 1.94
CA LEU A 293 20.93 7.04 2.73
C LEU A 293 19.82 6.02 2.41
N GLN A 294 19.62 5.68 1.14
CA GLN A 294 18.65 4.65 0.75
C GLN A 294 18.94 3.31 1.43
N ARG A 295 20.21 2.88 1.46
CA ARG A 295 20.65 1.63 2.10
C ARG A 295 20.45 1.67 3.61
N ILE A 296 20.85 2.76 4.27
CA ILE A 296 20.69 2.97 5.71
C ILE A 296 19.19 2.91 6.10
N LEU A 297 18.36 3.59 5.35
CA LEU A 297 16.91 3.61 5.60
C LEU A 297 16.22 2.29 5.20
N GLY A 298 16.82 1.48 4.34
CA GLY A 298 16.21 0.26 3.81
C GLY A 298 14.99 0.53 2.92
N HIS A 299 15.07 1.58 2.08
CA HIS A 299 14.03 1.88 1.12
C HIS A 299 14.15 0.95 -0.10
N SER A 300 13.05 0.30 -0.47
CA SER A 300 12.98 -0.59 -1.63
C SER A 300 13.09 0.14 -2.98
N SER A 301 12.76 1.43 -3.00
CA SER A 301 12.85 2.29 -4.18
C SER A 301 13.58 3.58 -3.83
N ILE A 302 14.46 4.04 -4.73
CA ILE A 302 15.16 5.31 -4.59
C ILE A 302 14.19 6.50 -4.50
N ASN A 303 13.05 6.43 -5.17
CA ASN A 303 12.02 7.48 -5.15
C ASN A 303 11.55 7.83 -3.74
N LEU A 304 11.57 6.86 -2.81
CA LEU A 304 11.26 7.12 -1.40
C LEU A 304 12.32 7.95 -0.69
N THR A 305 13.56 7.92 -1.19
CA THR A 305 14.70 8.66 -0.63
C THR A 305 14.88 10.00 -1.31
N MET A 306 14.52 10.11 -2.59
CA MET A 306 14.61 11.35 -3.38
C MET A 306 13.90 12.55 -2.74
N ARG A 307 12.93 12.31 -1.87
CA ARG A 307 12.25 13.36 -1.10
C ARG A 307 13.16 14.17 -0.17
N TYR A 308 14.39 13.69 0.10
CA TYR A 308 15.40 14.39 0.89
C TYR A 308 16.48 15.05 0.02
N SER A 309 16.49 14.84 -1.30
CA SER A 309 17.57 15.29 -2.19
C SER A 309 17.73 16.81 -2.19
N HIS A 310 16.62 17.55 -2.07
CA HIS A 310 16.63 19.02 -2.02
C HIS A 310 17.33 19.61 -0.77
N LEU A 311 17.64 18.77 0.24
CA LEU A 311 18.38 19.16 1.44
C LEU A 311 19.89 18.95 1.29
N SER A 312 20.36 18.35 0.21
CA SER A 312 21.78 18.21 -0.06
C SER A 312 22.40 19.56 -0.33
N PRO A 313 23.60 19.85 0.20
CA PRO A 313 24.37 21.00 -0.21
C PRO A 313 24.59 21.01 -1.71
N ASP A 314 24.75 22.19 -2.30
CA ASP A 314 25.09 22.30 -3.73
C ASP A 314 26.56 21.89 -3.94
N HIS A 315 26.73 20.69 -4.49
CA HIS A 315 28.04 20.12 -4.81
C HIS A 315 28.50 20.42 -6.24
N LEU A 316 27.78 21.27 -7.01
CA LEU A 316 28.15 21.55 -8.40
C LEU A 316 29.57 22.15 -8.50
N LEU A 317 29.99 22.98 -7.56
CA LEU A 317 31.35 23.52 -7.51
C LEU A 317 32.41 22.44 -7.25
N GLU A 318 32.05 21.37 -6.56
CA GLU A 318 32.94 20.24 -6.31
C GLU A 318 33.05 19.27 -7.48
N ALA A 319 32.17 19.37 -8.48
CA ALA A 319 32.20 18.50 -9.66
C ALA A 319 33.55 18.55 -10.40
N VAL A 320 34.24 19.66 -10.31
CA VAL A 320 35.62 19.83 -10.86
C VAL A 320 36.60 18.79 -10.29
N LYS A 321 36.41 18.38 -9.02
CA LYS A 321 37.26 17.38 -8.36
C LYS A 321 37.09 15.95 -8.91
N PHE A 322 35.95 15.68 -9.57
CA PHE A 322 35.58 14.36 -10.08
C PHE A 322 35.76 14.22 -11.59
N ARG A 323 36.29 15.26 -12.26
CA ARG A 323 36.61 15.20 -13.69
C ARG A 323 37.81 14.31 -13.96
N PRO A 324 37.96 13.71 -15.16
CA PRO A 324 39.22 13.09 -15.58
C PRO A 324 40.35 14.12 -15.54
N ALA A 325 41.52 13.70 -15.09
CA ALA A 325 42.74 14.54 -15.09
C ALA A 325 43.27 14.63 -16.52
N VAL A 326 42.75 15.57 -17.30
CA VAL A 326 43.14 15.76 -18.71
C VAL A 326 43.97 17.05 -18.95
N ASP A 327 44.10 17.89 -17.91
CA ASP A 327 44.73 19.23 -18.01
C ASP A 327 45.85 19.46 -17.00
N ASP A 328 46.42 18.41 -16.39
CA ASP A 328 47.53 18.52 -15.42
C ASP A 328 48.87 18.25 -16.06
#